data_811498bef518e472e71235e6b74380e1
#
_entry.id   811498bef518e472e71235e6b74380e1
#
_cell.length_a   1.000
_cell.length_b   1.000
_cell.length_c   1.000
_cell.angle_alpha   90.00
_cell.angle_beta   90.00
_cell.angle_gamma   90.00
#
_symmetry.space_group_name_H-M   'P 1'
#
loop_
_entity.id
_entity.type
_entity.pdbx_description
1 polymer ?
#
loop_
_entity_poly.entity_id
_entity_poly.type
_entity_poly.pdbx_seq_one_letter_code
_entity_poly.pdbx_strand_id
1 'polypeptide(L)'
;MIKVNIKRNNGLIESIKCHGHAGYDDYGKDIVCASFSTMIITTINAILEIDKDAISYTDTNNLEIINIKKDNITNSLLNNLVNMIYELRNNYDKNINIKEENHE
;
A
#
# COMPACT_ATOMS: atom_id res chain seq x y z
N MET A 1 -14.91 -2.56 -2.94
CA MET A 1 -14.11 -2.00 -1.85
C MET A 1 -12.66 -2.47 -1.96
N ILE A 2 -11.73 -1.57 -1.87
CA ILE A 2 -10.30 -1.91 -1.77
C ILE A 2 -10.04 -2.39 -0.34
N LYS A 3 -9.42 -3.55 -0.20
CA LYS A 3 -9.04 -4.11 1.10
C LYS A 3 -7.54 -4.09 1.23
N VAL A 4 -7.04 -3.49 2.30
CA VAL A 4 -5.62 -3.33 2.58
C VAL A 4 -5.30 -4.03 3.89
N ASN A 5 -4.32 -4.93 3.85
CA ASN A 5 -3.80 -5.59 5.04
C ASN A 5 -2.35 -5.20 5.23
N ILE A 6 -2.04 -4.64 6.39
CA ILE A 6 -0.69 -4.18 6.73
C ILE A 6 -0.19 -5.05 7.88
N LYS A 7 0.97 -5.66 7.71
CA LYS A 7 1.66 -6.39 8.77
C LYS A 7 2.84 -5.58 9.26
N ARG A 8 2.91 -5.38 10.58
CA ARG A 8 4.03 -4.73 11.25
C ARG A 8 4.69 -5.70 12.21
N ASN A 9 5.98 -5.54 12.39
CA ASN A 9 6.77 -6.28 13.39
C ASN A 9 7.70 -5.30 14.08
N ASN A 10 7.52 -5.10 15.39
CA ASN A 10 8.28 -4.13 16.17
C ASN A 10 8.27 -2.73 15.55
N GLY A 11 7.11 -2.30 15.04
CA GLY A 11 6.95 -0.99 14.42
C GLY A 11 7.39 -0.89 12.96
N LEU A 12 8.12 -1.87 12.45
CA LEU A 12 8.52 -1.91 11.05
C LEU A 12 7.42 -2.53 10.19
N ILE A 13 7.19 -1.98 9.02
CA ILE A 13 6.26 -2.56 8.07
C ILE A 13 6.90 -3.78 7.44
N GLU A 14 6.29 -4.95 7.61
CA GLU A 14 6.73 -6.20 7.00
C GLU A 14 6.16 -6.38 5.62
N SER A 15 4.85 -6.15 5.48
CA SER A 15 4.17 -6.32 4.19
C SER A 15 2.92 -5.46 4.09
N ILE A 16 2.54 -5.16 2.87
CA ILE A 16 1.29 -4.48 2.53
C ILE A 16 0.62 -5.31 1.43
N LYS A 17 -0.59 -5.78 1.71
CA LYS A 17 -1.40 -6.57 0.78
C LYS A 17 -2.66 -5.81 0.41
N CYS A 18 -2.96 -5.72 -0.88
CA CYS A 18 -4.13 -5.01 -1.37
C CYS A 18 -4.88 -5.83 -2.39
N HIS A 19 -6.22 -5.79 -2.32
CA HIS A 19 -7.06 -6.43 -3.33
C HIS A 19 -8.42 -5.74 -3.40
N GLY A 20 -9.14 -6.01 -4.49
CA GLY A 20 -10.46 -5.45 -4.72
C GLY A 20 -10.43 -4.15 -5.50
N HIS A 21 -11.61 -3.60 -5.72
CA HIS A 21 -11.81 -2.34 -6.42
C HIS A 21 -12.58 -1.39 -5.53
N ALA A 22 -12.33 -0.10 -5.67
CA ALA A 22 -12.95 0.91 -4.82
C ALA A 22 -14.48 0.91 -4.93
N GLY A 23 -15.01 0.68 -6.14
CA GLY A 23 -16.45 0.69 -6.36
C GLY A 23 -17.05 2.09 -6.25
N TYR A 24 -16.24 3.13 -6.44
CA TYR A 24 -16.69 4.51 -6.37
C TYR A 24 -17.44 4.93 -7.64
N ASP A 25 -16.94 4.48 -8.79
CA ASP A 25 -17.52 4.78 -10.10
C ASP A 25 -17.18 3.64 -11.07
N ASP A 26 -17.65 3.74 -12.32
CA ASP A 26 -17.40 2.78 -13.36
C ASP A 26 -15.91 2.67 -13.69
N TYR A 27 -15.52 1.53 -14.24
CA TYR A 27 -14.15 1.31 -14.70
C TYR A 27 -13.69 2.44 -15.62
N GLY A 28 -12.51 2.96 -15.36
CA GLY A 28 -11.92 4.09 -16.10
C GLY A 28 -12.37 5.46 -15.62
N LYS A 29 -13.33 5.55 -14.70
CA LYS A 29 -13.82 6.81 -14.11
C LYS A 29 -13.68 6.84 -12.60
N ASP A 30 -13.15 5.77 -12.00
CA ASP A 30 -13.05 5.67 -10.54
C ASP A 30 -11.82 6.40 -10.04
N ILE A 31 -12.04 7.61 -9.52
CA ILE A 31 -10.95 8.45 -9.02
C ILE A 31 -10.29 7.87 -7.75
N VAL A 32 -11.02 7.06 -6.99
CA VAL A 32 -10.48 6.42 -5.78
C VAL A 32 -9.51 5.32 -6.18
N CYS A 33 -9.88 4.47 -7.14
CA CYS A 33 -8.99 3.45 -7.70
C CYS A 33 -7.75 4.09 -8.33
N ALA A 34 -7.93 5.16 -9.09
CA ALA A 34 -6.82 5.86 -9.75
C ALA A 34 -5.85 6.45 -8.72
N SER A 35 -6.38 7.11 -7.70
CA SER A 35 -5.56 7.68 -6.61
C SER A 35 -4.79 6.60 -5.88
N PHE A 36 -5.47 5.52 -5.51
CA PHE A 36 -4.85 4.40 -4.80
C PHE A 36 -3.73 3.77 -5.63
N SER A 37 -3.99 3.48 -6.90
CA SER A 37 -3.01 2.87 -7.79
C SER A 37 -1.78 3.77 -7.99
N THR A 38 -1.99 5.08 -8.11
CA THR A 38 -0.90 6.04 -8.25
C THR A 38 -0.02 6.07 -7.00
N MET A 39 -0.61 6.06 -5.81
CA MET A 39 0.15 5.99 -4.56
C MET A 39 1.05 4.76 -4.51
N ILE A 40 0.49 3.60 -4.84
CA ILE A 40 1.21 2.32 -4.82
C ILE A 40 2.38 2.35 -5.83
N ILE A 41 2.10 2.68 -7.08
CA ILE A 41 3.10 2.67 -8.15
C ILE A 41 4.21 3.68 -7.86
N THR A 42 3.85 4.88 -7.42
CA THR A 42 4.83 5.92 -7.09
C THR A 42 5.76 5.45 -5.97
N THR A 43 5.20 4.86 -4.92
CA THR A 43 6.00 4.38 -3.78
C THR A 43 6.93 3.25 -4.18
N ILE A 44 6.41 2.25 -4.91
CA ILE A 44 7.24 1.13 -5.39
C ILE A 44 8.38 1.63 -6.24
N ASN A 45 8.09 2.50 -7.21
CA ASN A 45 9.12 3.04 -8.11
C ASN A 45 10.16 3.86 -7.36
N ALA A 46 9.75 4.67 -6.39
CA ALA A 46 10.68 5.46 -5.57
C ALA A 46 11.63 4.57 -4.78
N ILE A 47 11.11 3.52 -4.16
CA ILE A 47 11.94 2.59 -3.39
C ILE A 47 12.93 1.87 -4.30
N LEU A 48 12.47 1.34 -5.44
CA LEU A 48 13.31 0.61 -6.38
C LEU A 48 14.37 1.51 -7.05
N GLU A 49 14.09 2.80 -7.20
CA GLU A 49 15.06 3.78 -7.69
C GLU A 49 16.23 3.94 -6.72
N ILE A 50 15.93 3.91 -5.41
CA ILE A 50 16.94 4.04 -4.35
C ILE A 50 17.69 2.73 -4.18
N ASP A 51 16.97 1.60 -4.13
CA ASP A 51 17.55 0.27 -3.90
C ASP A 51 16.64 -0.79 -4.52
N LYS A 52 17.11 -1.39 -5.60
CA LYS A 52 16.34 -2.39 -6.34
C LYS A 52 16.06 -3.66 -5.55
N ASP A 53 16.80 -3.91 -4.47
CA ASP A 53 16.67 -5.10 -3.64
C ASP A 53 15.92 -4.84 -2.33
N ALA A 54 15.43 -3.62 -2.11
CA ALA A 54 14.81 -3.23 -0.85
C ALA A 54 13.47 -3.90 -0.60
N ILE A 55 12.69 -4.12 -1.65
CA ILE A 55 11.36 -4.74 -1.57
C ILE A 55 11.21 -5.79 -2.65
N SER A 56 10.28 -6.71 -2.41
CA SER A 56 9.73 -7.60 -3.41
C SER A 56 8.26 -7.23 -3.59
N TYR A 57 7.75 -7.28 -4.81
CA TYR A 57 6.32 -7.06 -5.02
C TYR A 57 5.77 -7.96 -6.11
N THR A 58 4.49 -8.28 -5.98
CA THR A 58 3.73 -9.00 -6.98
C THR A 58 2.44 -8.24 -7.25
N ASP A 59 1.99 -8.25 -8.48
CA ASP A 59 0.75 -7.60 -8.91
C ASP A 59 0.07 -8.48 -9.95
N THR A 60 -0.50 -9.57 -9.49
CA THR A 60 -1.29 -10.48 -10.33
C THR A 60 -2.77 -10.28 -10.05
N ASN A 61 -3.38 -11.13 -9.19
CA ASN A 61 -4.74 -10.93 -8.72
C ASN A 61 -4.78 -10.00 -7.51
N ASN A 62 -3.73 -10.04 -6.69
CA ASN A 62 -3.55 -9.19 -5.52
C ASN A 62 -2.21 -8.50 -5.61
N LEU A 63 -2.14 -7.27 -5.12
CA LEU A 63 -0.86 -6.60 -4.94
C LEU A 63 -0.30 -7.01 -3.58
N GLU A 64 0.97 -7.37 -3.53
CA GLU A 64 1.69 -7.61 -2.28
C GLU A 64 3.07 -6.97 -2.35
N ILE A 65 3.38 -6.14 -1.36
CA ILE A 65 4.71 -5.56 -1.17
C ILE A 65 5.31 -6.18 0.07
N ILE A 66 6.51 -6.74 -0.06
CA ILE A 66 7.25 -7.32 1.05
C ILE A 66 8.50 -6.48 1.29
N ASN A 67 8.67 -6.02 2.53
CA ASN A 67 9.85 -5.25 2.93
C ASN A 67 11.00 -6.21 3.20
N ILE A 68 11.94 -6.31 2.28
CA ILE A 68 13.08 -7.22 2.37
C ILE A 68 14.19 -6.62 3.24
N LYS A 69 14.59 -5.40 2.94
CA LYS A 69 15.75 -4.77 3.56
C LYS A 69 15.49 -4.25 4.97
N LYS A 70 14.28 -3.80 5.23
CA LYS A 70 13.81 -3.33 6.54
C LYS A 70 14.68 -2.21 7.14
N ASP A 71 15.31 -1.41 6.30
CA ASP A 71 16.07 -0.25 6.72
C ASP A 71 15.17 0.97 6.95
N ASN A 72 15.75 2.05 7.47
CA ASN A 72 15.00 3.25 7.81
C ASN A 72 14.37 3.91 6.58
N ILE A 73 15.10 3.97 5.46
CA ILE A 73 14.60 4.62 4.25
C ILE A 73 13.40 3.85 3.69
N THR A 74 13.54 2.55 3.51
CA THR A 74 12.46 1.70 3.00
C THR A 74 11.25 1.75 3.91
N ASN A 75 11.46 1.61 5.21
CA ASN A 75 10.37 1.66 6.17
C ASN A 75 9.66 3.02 6.17
N SER A 76 10.42 4.12 6.07
CA SER A 76 9.84 5.46 6.03
C SER A 76 8.98 5.67 4.79
N LEU A 77 9.42 5.19 3.64
CA LEU A 77 8.65 5.31 2.40
C LEU A 77 7.39 4.45 2.43
N LEU A 78 7.48 3.23 2.95
CA LEU A 78 6.30 2.37 3.12
C LEU A 78 5.34 2.95 4.15
N ASN A 79 5.86 3.52 5.23
CA ASN A 79 5.02 4.16 6.25
C ASN A 79 4.31 5.39 5.68
N ASN A 80 4.98 6.17 4.84
CA ASN A 80 4.35 7.29 4.15
C ASN A 80 3.20 6.80 3.26
N LEU A 81 3.39 5.70 2.54
CA LEU A 81 2.32 5.10 1.74
C LEU A 81 1.13 4.73 2.61
N VAL A 82 1.37 4.07 3.74
CA VAL A 82 0.31 3.69 4.68
C VAL A 82 -0.46 4.92 5.16
N ASN A 83 0.25 5.99 5.52
CA ASN A 83 -0.39 7.24 5.96
C ASN A 83 -1.26 7.86 4.85
N MET A 84 -0.79 7.83 3.61
CA MET A 84 -1.56 8.33 2.47
C MET A 84 -2.81 7.47 2.21
N ILE A 85 -2.71 6.16 2.38
CA ILE A 85 -3.87 5.25 2.26
C ILE A 85 -4.91 5.58 3.33
N TYR A 86 -4.48 5.85 4.57
CA TYR A 86 -5.40 6.28 5.62
C TYR A 86 -6.09 7.61 5.29
N GLU A 87 -5.36 8.57 4.74
CA GLU A 87 -5.95 9.85 4.33
C GLU A 87 -7.01 9.64 3.25
N LEU A 88 -6.71 8.81 2.25
CA LEU A 88 -7.66 8.49 1.20
C LEU A 88 -8.90 7.81 1.79
N ARG A 89 -8.72 6.85 2.69
CA ARG A 89 -9.81 6.16 3.38
C ARG A 89 -10.67 7.13 4.16
N ASN A 90 -10.09 8.14 4.81
CA ASN A 90 -10.86 9.11 5.59
C ASN A 90 -11.83 9.92 4.72
N ASN A 91 -11.48 10.14 3.45
CA ASN A 91 -12.35 10.82 2.50
C ASN A 91 -13.33 9.88 1.78
N TYR A 92 -13.00 8.58 1.72
CA TYR A 92 -13.76 7.58 0.98
C TYR A 92 -13.91 6.29 1.80
N ASP A 93 -14.45 6.43 3.00
CA ASP A 93 -14.52 5.34 4.00
C ASP A 93 -15.35 4.14 3.56
N LYS A 94 -16.27 4.33 2.62
CA LYS A 94 -17.10 3.25 2.07
C LYS A 94 -16.40 2.48 0.96
N ASN A 95 -15.24 2.94 0.53
CA ASN A 95 -14.55 2.40 -0.64
C ASN A 95 -13.22 1.74 -0.30
N ILE A 96 -12.71 1.95 0.92
CA ILE A 96 -11.43 1.40 1.37
C ILE A 96 -11.58 0.87 2.79
N ASN A 97 -11.10 -0.35 3.02
CA ASN A 97 -11.01 -0.96 4.34
C ASN A 97 -9.56 -1.31 4.64
N ILE A 98 -9.08 -0.91 5.82
CA ILE A 98 -7.70 -1.12 6.24
C ILE A 98 -7.68 -1.97 7.50
N LYS A 99 -6.85 -3.01 7.50
CA LYS A 99 -6.58 -3.83 8.68
C LYS A 99 -5.08 -3.84 8.94
N GLU A 100 -4.69 -3.68 10.18
CA GLU A 100 -3.29 -3.79 10.59
C GLU A 100 -3.13 -4.94 11.59
N GLU A 101 -2.07 -5.72 11.38
CA GLU A 101 -1.61 -6.73 12.32
C GLU A 101 -0.24 -6.29 12.84
N ASN A 102 -0.06 -6.29 14.15
CA ASN A 102 1.19 -5.89 14.79
C ASN A 102 1.74 -7.07 15.59
N HIS A 103 2.89 -7.55 15.20
CA HIS A 103 3.61 -8.62 15.89
C HIS A 103 4.80 -8.02 16.64
N GLU A 104 4.94 -8.38 17.89
CA GLU A 104 6.06 -7.93 18.73
C GLU A 104 7.01 -9.08 19.07
#